data_fd79461041d9a813bb3e431f4ea4e7b2
#
_entry.id   fd79461041d9a813bb3e431f4ea4e7b2
#
_cell.length_a   1.000
_cell.length_b   1.000
_cell.length_c   1.000
_cell.angle_alpha   90.00
_cell.angle_beta   90.00
_cell.angle_gamma   90.00
#
_symmetry.space_group_name_H-M   'P 1'
#
loop_
_entity.id
_entity.type
_entity.pdbx_description
1 polymer ?
#
loop_
_entity_poly.entity_id
_entity_poly.type
_entity_poly.pdbx_seq_one_letter_code
_entity_poly.pdbx_strand_id
1 'polypeptide(L)'
;MIISRKIEIDYGHTLPNSFSFCNQLHGHRGTVVATVEGKINDRQGDPEEGLVMDFKFLNDIMMQHVHDELDHGFAVWKNDHEDLDFITRRNTRVVITDEPPTAECLAKWAFNQIRPHLPENVTLKNLRWYETPNNWADYTGDE
;
A
#
# COMPACT_ATOMS: atom_id res chain seq x y z
N MET A 1 -16.78 -13.32 6.66
CA MET A 1 -15.43 -13.90 6.79
C MET A 1 -14.42 -12.89 6.37
N ILE A 2 -13.32 -12.78 7.11
CA ILE A 2 -12.24 -11.83 6.83
C ILE A 2 -11.01 -12.63 6.44
N ILE A 3 -10.35 -12.22 5.36
CA ILE A 3 -9.07 -12.77 4.91
C ILE A 3 -8.06 -11.66 4.69
N SER A 4 -6.78 -11.99 4.75
CA SER A 4 -5.71 -11.00 4.57
C SER A 4 -4.57 -11.55 3.73
N ARG A 5 -3.93 -10.68 2.98
CA ARG A 5 -2.70 -10.96 2.22
C ARG A 5 -1.67 -9.90 2.56
N LYS A 6 -0.42 -10.31 2.72
CA LYS A 6 0.70 -9.39 2.88
C LYS A 6 1.69 -9.49 1.74
N ILE A 7 2.31 -8.37 1.41
CA ILE A 7 3.46 -8.25 0.52
C ILE A 7 4.56 -7.46 1.22
N GLU A 8 5.80 -7.62 0.77
CA GLU A 8 6.93 -6.82 1.24
C GLU A 8 7.34 -5.83 0.14
N ILE A 9 7.86 -4.68 0.55
CA ILE A 9 8.22 -3.59 -0.35
C ILE A 9 9.44 -2.85 0.18
N ASP A 10 10.42 -2.62 -0.68
CA ASP A 10 11.58 -1.79 -0.38
C ASP A 10 11.39 -0.42 -1.00
N TYR A 11 11.31 0.63 -0.19
CA TYR A 11 11.00 1.96 -0.66
C TYR A 11 11.78 3.04 0.08
N GLY A 12 11.96 4.18 -0.58
CA GLY A 12 12.52 5.36 0.03
C GLY A 12 11.48 6.45 0.23
N HIS A 13 11.71 7.30 1.18
CA HIS A 13 10.93 8.50 1.42
C HIS A 13 11.71 9.52 2.24
N THR A 14 11.09 10.69 2.43
CA THR A 14 11.56 11.72 3.34
C THR A 14 10.37 12.48 3.91
N LEU A 15 10.49 12.91 5.15
CA LEU A 15 9.54 13.79 5.82
C LEU A 15 10.23 15.15 6.05
N PRO A 16 10.20 16.07 5.07
CA PRO A 16 11.08 17.25 5.05
C PRO A 16 10.92 18.18 6.26
N ASN A 17 9.73 18.18 6.88
CA ASN A 17 9.45 19.01 8.05
C ASN A 17 9.67 18.29 9.39
N SER A 18 10.17 17.05 9.38
CA SER A 18 10.42 16.29 10.60
C SER A 18 11.58 16.88 11.42
N PHE A 19 11.45 16.83 12.74
CA PHE A 19 12.55 17.17 13.66
C PHE A 19 13.52 15.99 13.87
N SER A 20 13.18 14.78 13.39
CA SER A 20 14.02 13.60 13.49
C SER A 20 14.85 13.39 12.21
N PHE A 21 15.65 12.32 12.19
CA PHE A 21 16.37 11.90 10.99
C PHE A 21 15.46 11.51 9.81
N CYS A 22 14.15 11.43 10.04
CA CYS A 22 13.18 11.21 8.95
C CYS A 22 13.12 12.37 7.95
N ASN A 23 13.72 13.51 8.27
CA ASN A 23 13.87 14.62 7.31
C ASN A 23 14.95 14.37 6.25
N GLN A 24 15.70 13.30 6.37
CA GLN A 24 16.70 12.88 5.39
C GLN A 24 16.12 11.83 4.45
N LEU A 25 16.67 11.74 3.25
CA LEU A 25 16.37 10.66 2.33
C LEU A 25 16.81 9.34 2.94
N HIS A 26 15.89 8.41 3.11
CA HIS A 26 16.14 7.10 3.70
C HIS A 26 15.15 6.08 3.16
N GLY A 27 15.30 4.85 3.54
CA GLY A 27 14.45 3.77 3.08
C GLY A 27 14.09 2.77 4.16
N HIS A 28 13.08 1.99 3.86
CA HIS A 28 12.56 0.92 4.70
C HIS A 28 12.29 -0.33 3.88
N ARG A 29 12.38 -1.48 4.53
CA ARG A 29 11.69 -2.68 4.08
C ARG A 29 10.36 -2.74 4.80
N GLY A 30 9.32 -2.31 4.13
CA GLY A 30 7.97 -2.29 4.66
C GLY A 30 7.20 -3.57 4.38
N THR A 31 6.12 -3.77 5.13
CA THR A 31 5.15 -4.83 4.90
C THR A 31 3.78 -4.20 4.74
N VAL A 32 3.07 -4.57 3.68
CA VAL A 32 1.73 -4.07 3.40
C VAL A 32 0.75 -5.23 3.52
N VAL A 33 -0.30 -5.05 4.32
CA VAL A 33 -1.34 -6.07 4.55
C VAL A 33 -2.70 -5.52 4.12
N ALA A 34 -3.31 -6.14 3.13
CA ALA A 34 -4.69 -5.86 2.74
C ALA A 34 -5.62 -6.87 3.41
N THR A 35 -6.64 -6.37 4.08
CA THR A 35 -7.67 -7.16 4.76
C THR A 35 -9.00 -6.92 4.08
N VAL A 36 -9.60 -7.99 3.55
CA VAL A 36 -10.89 -7.92 2.85
C VAL A 36 -11.92 -8.79 3.55
N GLU A 37 -13.18 -8.40 3.43
CA GLU A 37 -14.33 -9.11 3.98
C GLU A 37 -15.27 -9.51 2.85
N GLY A 38 -15.80 -10.72 2.93
CA GLY A 38 -16.80 -11.22 2.02
C GLY A 38 -17.48 -12.47 2.56
N LYS A 39 -18.46 -12.97 1.82
CA LYS A 39 -19.09 -14.27 2.10
C LYS A 39 -18.27 -15.38 1.45
N ILE A 40 -18.23 -16.52 2.10
CA ILE A 40 -17.68 -17.74 1.49
C ILE A 40 -18.59 -18.12 0.33
N ASN A 41 -18.01 -18.37 -0.84
CA ASN A 41 -18.74 -18.84 -2.01
C ASN A 41 -19.21 -20.28 -1.78
N ASP A 42 -20.51 -20.50 -1.77
CA ASP A 42 -21.15 -21.80 -1.56
C ASP A 42 -21.71 -22.42 -2.85
N ARG A 43 -21.41 -21.81 -4.00
CA ARG A 43 -21.86 -22.35 -5.31
C ARG A 43 -21.11 -23.63 -5.64
N GLN A 44 -21.85 -24.72 -5.62
CA GLN A 44 -21.31 -26.04 -5.87
C GLN A 44 -20.69 -26.15 -7.27
N GLY A 45 -19.45 -26.60 -7.36
CA GLY A 45 -18.71 -26.76 -8.62
C GLY A 45 -18.09 -25.50 -9.17
N ASP A 46 -18.26 -24.36 -8.48
CA ASP A 46 -17.59 -23.11 -8.83
C ASP A 46 -16.08 -23.23 -8.52
N PRO A 47 -15.18 -22.70 -9.37
CA PRO A 47 -13.74 -22.73 -9.10
C PRO A 47 -13.32 -22.06 -7.79
N GLU A 48 -14.14 -21.14 -7.29
CA GLU A 48 -13.92 -20.44 -6.02
C GLU A 48 -14.81 -20.96 -4.89
N GLU A 49 -15.42 -22.14 -5.04
CA GLU A 49 -16.22 -22.75 -3.98
C GLU A 49 -15.41 -22.89 -2.69
N GLY A 50 -15.94 -22.40 -1.58
CA GLY A 50 -15.29 -22.39 -0.28
C GLY A 50 -14.39 -21.18 -0.02
N LEU A 51 -14.21 -20.30 -0.98
CA LEU A 51 -13.35 -19.10 -0.85
C LEU A 51 -14.19 -17.83 -0.64
N VAL A 52 -13.61 -16.86 0.06
CA VAL A 52 -14.05 -15.47 0.00
C VAL A 52 -13.52 -14.83 -1.29
N MET A 53 -12.27 -15.08 -1.57
CA MET A 53 -11.52 -14.62 -2.73
C MET A 53 -10.23 -15.45 -2.81
N ASP A 54 -9.76 -15.75 -4.02
CA ASP A 54 -8.46 -16.40 -4.20
C ASP A 54 -7.35 -15.47 -3.71
N PHE A 55 -6.48 -15.97 -2.83
CA PHE A 55 -5.34 -15.21 -2.31
C PHE A 55 -4.38 -14.76 -3.42
N LYS A 56 -4.25 -15.55 -4.48
CA LYS A 56 -3.43 -15.17 -5.64
C LYS A 56 -4.00 -13.92 -6.32
N PHE A 57 -5.31 -13.83 -6.44
CA PHE A 57 -5.98 -12.68 -7.04
C PHE A 57 -5.73 -11.40 -6.24
N LEU A 58 -5.86 -11.49 -4.91
CA LEU A 58 -5.56 -10.37 -4.03
C LEU A 58 -4.07 -10.00 -4.12
N ASN A 59 -3.18 -10.99 -4.15
CA ASN A 59 -1.75 -10.76 -4.35
C ASN A 59 -1.46 -10.03 -5.65
N ASP A 60 -2.06 -10.46 -6.76
CA ASP A 60 -1.82 -9.85 -8.09
C ASP A 60 -2.25 -8.38 -8.11
N ILE A 61 -3.38 -8.05 -7.48
CA ILE A 61 -3.84 -6.66 -7.32
C ILE A 61 -2.83 -5.84 -6.50
N MET A 62 -2.38 -6.36 -5.37
CA MET A 62 -1.41 -5.67 -4.50
C MET A 62 -0.07 -5.49 -5.20
N MET A 63 0.41 -6.49 -5.92
CA MET A 63 1.67 -6.42 -6.65
C MET A 63 1.60 -5.39 -7.78
N GLN A 64 0.55 -5.42 -8.59
CA GLN A 64 0.40 -4.54 -9.74
C GLN A 64 0.19 -3.07 -9.33
N HIS A 65 -0.63 -2.81 -8.32
CA HIS A 65 -1.10 -1.46 -8.01
C HIS A 65 -0.39 -0.79 -6.84
N VAL A 66 0.38 -1.54 -6.04
CA VAL A 66 1.16 -0.99 -4.93
C VAL A 66 2.64 -1.32 -5.08
N HIS A 67 3.00 -2.60 -5.13
CA HIS A 67 4.40 -3.02 -5.19
C HIS A 67 5.11 -2.44 -6.41
N ASP A 68 4.59 -2.67 -7.60
CA ASP A 68 5.26 -2.28 -8.85
C ASP A 68 5.31 -0.76 -9.06
N GLU A 69 4.48 -0.01 -8.34
CA GLU A 69 4.50 1.46 -8.37
C GLU A 69 5.59 2.06 -7.48
N LEU A 70 5.98 1.39 -6.40
CA LEU A 70 6.85 1.98 -5.38
C LEU A 70 8.11 1.16 -5.06
N ASP A 71 8.09 -0.17 -5.25
CA ASP A 71 9.24 -1.00 -4.90
C ASP A 71 10.49 -0.57 -5.67
N HIS A 72 11.61 -0.41 -4.95
CA HIS A 72 12.85 0.18 -5.45
C HIS A 72 12.68 1.63 -5.94
N GLY A 73 11.65 2.32 -5.48
CA GLY A 73 11.36 3.70 -5.80
C GLY A 73 11.22 4.59 -4.56
N PHE A 74 10.66 5.76 -4.77
CA PHE A 74 10.46 6.76 -3.73
C PHE A 74 9.03 7.26 -3.70
N ALA A 75 8.53 7.47 -2.48
CA ALA A 75 7.34 8.27 -2.23
C ALA A 75 7.77 9.69 -1.86
N VAL A 76 7.27 10.68 -2.57
CA VAL A 76 7.66 12.08 -2.41
C VAL A 76 6.42 12.95 -2.30
N TRP A 77 6.42 13.85 -1.33
CA TRP A 77 5.36 14.83 -1.17
C TRP A 77 5.37 15.84 -2.32
N LYS A 78 4.22 16.13 -2.91
CA LYS A 78 4.12 17.07 -4.06
C LYS A 78 4.66 18.47 -3.76
N ASN A 79 4.67 18.90 -2.49
CA ASN A 79 5.17 20.21 -2.07
C ASN A 79 6.65 20.20 -1.70
N ASP A 80 7.29 19.06 -1.70
CA ASP A 80 8.74 18.94 -1.53
C ASP A 80 9.43 19.06 -2.89
N HIS A 81 9.50 20.28 -3.39
CA HIS A 81 9.95 20.57 -4.76
C HIS A 81 11.42 20.17 -4.99
N GLU A 82 12.27 20.35 -4.00
CA GLU A 82 13.70 20.03 -4.11
C GLU A 82 13.91 18.52 -4.28
N ASP A 83 13.35 17.72 -3.38
CA ASP A 83 13.49 16.25 -3.45
C ASP A 83 12.71 15.67 -4.62
N LEU A 84 11.55 16.21 -4.95
CA LEU A 84 10.78 15.79 -6.11
C LEU A 84 11.57 15.97 -7.41
N ASP A 85 12.19 17.12 -7.61
CA ASP A 85 13.03 17.40 -8.78
C ASP A 85 14.25 16.47 -8.85
N PHE A 86 14.95 16.31 -7.74
CA PHE A 86 16.12 15.43 -7.65
C PHE A 86 15.76 13.96 -7.90
N ILE A 87 14.73 13.45 -7.22
CA ILE A 87 14.34 12.04 -7.29
C ILE A 87 13.79 11.69 -8.66
N THR A 88 12.95 12.54 -9.27
CA THR A 88 12.37 12.26 -10.59
C THR A 88 13.40 12.25 -11.70
N ARG A 89 14.53 12.93 -11.54
CA ARG A 89 15.66 12.85 -12.47
C ARG A 89 16.45 11.54 -12.37
N ARG A 90 16.35 10.85 -11.24
CA ARG A 90 17.16 9.66 -10.93
C ARG A 90 16.36 8.37 -10.94
N ASN A 91 15.05 8.42 -10.79
CA ASN A 91 14.20 7.26 -10.58
C ASN A 91 13.00 7.30 -11.51
N THR A 92 12.59 6.14 -12.01
CA THR A 92 11.39 5.98 -12.82
C THR A 92 10.17 5.62 -11.96
N ARG A 93 10.38 4.96 -10.81
CA ARG A 93 9.31 4.63 -9.86
C ARG A 93 9.26 5.70 -8.78
N VAL A 94 8.35 6.66 -8.95
CA VAL A 94 8.11 7.75 -8.01
C VAL A 94 6.62 7.87 -7.77
N VAL A 95 6.21 7.70 -6.52
CA VAL A 95 4.84 7.95 -6.08
C VAL A 95 4.79 9.36 -5.51
N ILE A 96 4.05 10.24 -6.17
CA ILE A 96 3.84 11.61 -5.70
C ILE A 96 2.60 11.63 -4.82
N THR A 97 2.78 12.04 -3.56
CA THR A 97 1.70 12.05 -2.56
C THR A 97 1.17 13.46 -2.33
N ASP A 98 -0.12 13.56 -2.02
CA ASP A 98 -0.75 14.84 -1.69
C ASP A 98 -0.35 15.36 -0.30
N GLU A 99 0.04 14.45 0.58
CA GLU A 99 0.47 14.70 1.96
C GLU A 99 1.88 14.15 2.13
N PRO A 100 2.64 14.54 3.17
CA PRO A 100 3.95 13.94 3.44
C PRO A 100 3.85 12.41 3.51
N PRO A 101 4.76 11.65 2.88
CA PRO A 101 4.63 10.20 2.69
C PRO A 101 4.96 9.40 3.94
N THR A 102 4.23 9.63 5.02
CA THR A 102 4.26 8.86 6.25
C THR A 102 3.62 7.47 6.04
N ALA A 103 3.79 6.57 7.01
CA ALA A 103 3.10 5.27 6.98
C ALA A 103 1.58 5.42 6.88
N GLU A 104 1.02 6.44 7.54
CA GLU A 104 -0.41 6.77 7.51
C GLU A 104 -0.87 7.16 6.09
N CYS A 105 -0.13 8.06 5.46
CA CYS A 105 -0.45 8.52 4.10
C CYS A 105 -0.24 7.41 3.06
N LEU A 106 0.79 6.58 3.23
CA LEU A 106 1.05 5.43 2.36
C LEU A 106 -0.01 4.34 2.53
N ALA A 107 -0.52 4.12 3.75
CA ALA A 107 -1.64 3.22 3.98
C ALA A 107 -2.90 3.69 3.24
N LYS A 108 -3.22 4.98 3.33
CA LYS A 108 -4.34 5.60 2.62
C LYS A 108 -4.16 5.50 1.09
N TRP A 109 -2.98 5.83 0.60
CA TRP A 109 -2.65 5.71 -0.82
C TRP A 109 -2.86 4.28 -1.32
N ALA A 110 -2.26 3.29 -0.66
CA ALA A 110 -2.35 1.89 -1.08
C ALA A 110 -3.78 1.36 -1.00
N PHE A 111 -4.56 1.74 0.01
CA PHE A 111 -5.99 1.42 0.11
C PHE A 111 -6.75 1.90 -1.13
N ASN A 112 -6.52 3.14 -1.54
CA ASN A 112 -7.18 3.74 -2.70
C ASN A 112 -6.70 3.11 -4.02
N GLN A 113 -5.47 2.59 -4.07
CA GLN A 113 -4.97 1.85 -5.24
C GLN A 113 -5.61 0.45 -5.37
N ILE A 114 -5.86 -0.23 -4.26
CA ILE A 114 -6.37 -1.61 -4.25
C ILE A 114 -7.89 -1.66 -4.44
N ARG A 115 -8.62 -0.80 -3.72
CA ARG A 115 -10.08 -0.85 -3.64
C ARG A 115 -10.81 -0.92 -4.99
N PRO A 116 -10.44 -0.14 -6.04
CA PRO A 116 -11.15 -0.15 -7.32
C PRO A 116 -11.05 -1.46 -8.10
N HIS A 117 -10.08 -2.32 -7.76
CA HIS A 117 -9.79 -3.56 -8.47
C HIS A 117 -10.35 -4.81 -7.81
N LEU A 118 -10.97 -4.65 -6.65
CA LEU A 118 -11.60 -5.77 -5.96
C LEU A 118 -12.93 -6.14 -6.62
N PRO A 119 -13.31 -7.44 -6.62
CA PRO A 119 -14.62 -7.85 -7.08
C PRO A 119 -15.74 -7.30 -6.17
N GLU A 120 -16.95 -7.17 -6.72
CA GLU A 120 -18.09 -6.55 -6.05
C GLU A 120 -18.52 -7.27 -4.75
N ASN A 121 -18.23 -8.56 -4.65
CA ASN A 121 -18.62 -9.38 -3.50
C ASN A 121 -17.66 -9.29 -2.30
N VAL A 122 -16.58 -8.52 -2.42
CA VAL A 122 -15.64 -8.28 -1.31
C VAL A 122 -15.44 -6.80 -1.05
N THR A 123 -15.19 -6.49 0.21
CA THR A 123 -14.94 -5.11 0.67
C THR A 123 -13.57 -5.03 1.32
N LEU A 124 -12.76 -4.05 0.92
CA LEU A 124 -11.50 -3.74 1.61
C LEU A 124 -11.83 -3.10 2.96
N LYS A 125 -11.48 -3.77 4.05
CA LYS A 125 -11.79 -3.35 5.41
C LYS A 125 -10.65 -2.58 6.06
N ASN A 126 -9.43 -2.96 5.75
CA ASN A 126 -8.24 -2.35 6.33
C ASN A 126 -7.05 -2.51 5.39
N LEU A 127 -6.22 -1.50 5.34
CA LEU A 127 -4.88 -1.60 4.81
C LEU A 127 -3.90 -1.20 5.90
N ARG A 128 -3.01 -2.12 6.23
CA ARG A 128 -1.94 -1.91 7.21
C ARG A 128 -0.62 -1.72 6.50
N TRP A 129 0.05 -0.62 6.84
CA TRP A 129 1.39 -0.31 6.35
C TRP A 129 2.37 -0.37 7.50
N TYR A 130 3.22 -1.40 7.51
CA TYR A 130 4.36 -1.49 8.41
C TYR A 130 5.52 -0.71 7.81
N GLU A 131 5.96 0.33 8.45
CA GLU A 131 7.20 1.02 8.09
C GLU A 131 8.41 0.19 8.52
N THR A 132 8.34 -0.34 9.74
CA THR A 132 9.27 -1.32 10.30
C THR A 132 8.46 -2.46 10.94
N PRO A 133 9.08 -3.57 11.37
CA PRO A 133 8.33 -4.61 12.10
C PRO A 133 7.66 -4.13 13.40
N ASN A 134 8.07 -2.96 13.92
CA ASN A 134 7.64 -2.49 15.23
C ASN A 134 6.57 -1.40 15.19
N ASN A 135 6.35 -0.78 14.05
CA ASN A 135 5.40 0.34 13.92
C ASN A 135 4.64 0.27 12.59
N TRP A 136 3.37 0.57 12.66
CA TRP A 136 2.47 0.52 11.50
C TRP A 136 1.32 1.50 11.63
N ALA A 137 0.68 1.77 10.52
CA ALA A 137 -0.57 2.51 10.43
C ALA A 137 -1.67 1.63 9.81
N ASP A 138 -2.88 1.77 10.29
CA ASP A 138 -4.09 1.14 9.74
C ASP A 138 -4.99 2.21 9.11
N TYR A 139 -5.45 1.96 7.89
CA TYR A 139 -6.42 2.81 7.22
C TYR A 139 -7.64 1.98 6.80
N THR A 140 -8.83 2.42 7.23
CA THR A 140 -10.10 1.70 7.03
C THR A 140 -11.01 2.31 5.97
N GLY A 141 -10.56 3.41 5.37
CA GLY A 141 -11.33 4.10 4.33
C GLY A 141 -12.24 5.24 4.82
N ASP A 142 -12.22 5.52 6.12
CA ASP A 142 -13.15 6.47 6.75
C ASP A 142 -12.62 7.90 6.89
N GLU A 143 -11.41 8.17 6.41
CA GLU A 143 -10.76 9.49 6.47
C GLU A 143 -10.49 10.08 5.09
#